data_0a4c7b3482d9ba11f7bc201c6f14c644
#
_entry.id   0a4c7b3482d9ba11f7bc201c6f14c644
#
_cell.length_a   1.000
_cell.length_b   1.000
_cell.length_c   1.000
_cell.angle_alpha   90.00
_cell.angle_beta   90.00
_cell.angle_gamma   90.00
#
_symmetry.space_group_name_H-M   'P 1'
#
loop_
_entity.id
_entity.type
_entity.pdbx_description
1 polymer ?
#
loop_
_entity_poly.entity_id
_entity_poly.type
_entity_poly.pdbx_seq_one_letter_code
_entity_poly.pdbx_strand_id
1 'polypeptide(L)'
;MANLYIGIIPLFLAIIAAFLWRKNKFITFWVAIFFFAFSMRLWFFPIFQWTQLLPLFNRFRAPFHWYSLAFFSLSVLSAYGLDYIGEIKNSRWFKNFVNILGIFAVLNILITIAANLAVKFFRGNILNAAFRYFNNNFYSAAKKYPIDYYHGIITQVFDKSVASFSFLNYQFLVSFSFVLIGILIFILYSRNYINFERFKFLAVSIAILNLVLIWQGYYNFTPKELITVPPKTVQFIQSQPNFEKFRV
;
A
#
# COMPACT_ATOMS: atom_id res chain seq x y z
N MET A 1 4.94 -3.25 10.61
CA MET A 1 4.95 -2.12 9.66
C MET A 1 3.53 -1.65 9.50
N ALA A 2 3.23 -0.37 9.71
CA ALA A 2 1.89 0.15 9.45
C ALA A 2 1.69 0.21 7.93
N ASN A 3 0.93 -0.72 7.39
CA ASN A 3 0.52 -0.68 5.99
C ASN A 3 -0.64 0.30 5.89
N LEU A 4 -0.32 1.50 5.45
CA LEU A 4 -1.31 2.54 5.23
C LEU A 4 -1.89 2.36 3.83
N TYR A 5 -3.18 2.07 3.77
CA TYR A 5 -3.92 1.83 2.55
C TYR A 5 -5.16 2.72 2.53
N ILE A 6 -5.32 3.50 1.48
CA ILE A 6 -6.44 4.45 1.33
C ILE A 6 -7.61 3.85 0.52
N GLY A 7 -7.37 2.78 -0.19
CA GLY A 7 -8.29 2.23 -1.17
C GLY A 7 -8.07 2.78 -2.59
N ILE A 8 -8.42 1.96 -3.58
CA ILE A 8 -8.13 2.28 -4.99
C ILE A 8 -9.05 3.36 -5.55
N ILE A 9 -10.33 3.35 -5.19
CA ILE A 9 -11.30 4.36 -5.66
C ILE A 9 -10.96 5.73 -5.08
N PRO A 10 -10.72 5.89 -3.76
CA PRO A 10 -10.24 7.14 -3.19
C PRO A 10 -8.95 7.64 -3.87
N LEU A 11 -8.02 6.74 -4.21
CA LEU A 11 -6.81 7.12 -4.91
C LEU A 11 -7.10 7.72 -6.30
N PHE A 12 -7.97 7.09 -7.09
CA PHE A 12 -8.36 7.62 -8.40
C PHE A 12 -9.05 8.97 -8.28
N LEU A 13 -9.94 9.14 -7.32
CA LEU A 13 -10.60 10.41 -7.03
C LEU A 13 -9.61 11.49 -6.60
N ALA A 14 -8.63 11.14 -5.74
CA ALA A 14 -7.58 12.07 -5.33
C ALA A 14 -6.71 12.52 -6.52
N ILE A 15 -6.39 11.62 -7.44
CA ILE A 15 -5.68 11.94 -8.68
C ILE A 15 -6.52 12.93 -9.53
N ILE A 16 -7.80 12.68 -9.69
CA ILE A 16 -8.70 13.59 -10.41
C ILE A 16 -8.68 14.98 -9.77
N ALA A 17 -8.82 15.07 -8.44
CA ALA A 17 -8.73 16.34 -7.72
C ALA A 17 -7.37 17.01 -7.93
N ALA A 18 -6.28 16.25 -7.86
CA ALA A 18 -4.95 16.80 -8.05
C ALA A 18 -4.77 17.47 -9.42
N PHE A 19 -5.37 16.94 -10.50
CA PHE A 19 -5.35 17.60 -11.79
C PHE A 19 -6.17 18.91 -11.84
N LEU A 20 -7.08 19.11 -10.89
CA LEU A 20 -7.88 20.33 -10.75
C LEU A 20 -7.24 21.38 -9.81
N TRP A 21 -5.99 21.17 -9.39
CA TRP A 21 -5.30 22.02 -8.42
C TRP A 21 -5.35 23.52 -8.73
N ARG A 22 -5.33 23.91 -10.02
CA ARG A 22 -5.42 25.32 -10.45
C ARG A 22 -6.80 25.95 -10.29
N LYS A 23 -7.85 25.15 -10.13
CA LYS A 23 -9.23 25.63 -10.00
C LYS A 23 -9.60 26.07 -8.58
N ASN A 24 -8.94 25.51 -7.58
CA ASN A 24 -9.29 25.74 -6.18
C ASN A 24 -8.04 25.76 -5.30
N LYS A 25 -7.86 26.87 -4.55
CA LYS A 25 -6.73 27.06 -3.63
C LYS A 25 -6.64 25.98 -2.54
N PHE A 26 -7.79 25.47 -2.07
CA PHE A 26 -7.82 24.39 -1.10
C PHE A 26 -7.29 23.07 -1.68
N ILE A 27 -7.62 22.75 -2.93
CA ILE A 27 -7.05 21.59 -3.61
C ILE A 27 -5.53 21.76 -3.74
N THR A 28 -5.07 22.95 -4.16
CA THR A 28 -3.63 23.25 -4.25
C THR A 28 -2.93 23.03 -2.92
N PHE A 29 -3.52 23.53 -1.83
CA PHE A 29 -2.98 23.34 -0.47
C PHE A 29 -2.83 21.87 -0.13
N TRP A 30 -3.87 21.05 -0.31
CA TRP A 30 -3.81 19.62 0.02
C TRP A 30 -2.88 18.81 -0.88
N VAL A 31 -2.76 19.19 -2.15
CA VAL A 31 -1.76 18.62 -3.06
C VAL A 31 -0.35 18.94 -2.55
N ALA A 32 -0.09 20.19 -2.17
CA ALA A 32 1.21 20.58 -1.62
C ALA A 32 1.54 19.85 -0.31
N ILE A 33 0.57 19.73 0.61
CA ILE A 33 0.72 18.97 1.86
C ILE A 33 1.00 17.49 1.57
N PHE A 34 0.30 16.90 0.62
CA PHE A 34 0.56 15.51 0.23
C PHE A 34 2.01 15.32 -0.26
N PHE A 35 2.45 16.13 -1.21
CA PHE A 35 3.83 16.03 -1.74
C PHE A 35 4.88 16.34 -0.67
N PHE A 36 4.63 17.30 0.20
CA PHE A 36 5.52 17.59 1.33
C PHE A 36 5.61 16.39 2.27
N ALA A 37 4.48 15.86 2.75
CA ALA A 37 4.46 14.72 3.66
C ALA A 37 5.05 13.45 3.03
N PHE A 38 4.81 13.23 1.74
CA PHE A 38 5.37 12.11 1.00
C PHE A 38 6.90 12.24 0.83
N SER A 39 7.40 13.43 0.50
CA SER A 39 8.85 13.68 0.40
C SER A 39 9.56 13.58 1.75
N MET A 40 8.91 13.98 2.84
CA MET A 40 9.43 13.78 4.20
C MET A 40 9.58 12.28 4.56
N ARG A 41 8.84 11.41 3.92
CA ARG A 41 8.98 9.95 4.08
C ARG A 41 10.19 9.38 3.34
N LEU A 42 10.55 9.99 2.22
CA LEU A 42 11.69 9.57 1.41
C LEU A 42 12.97 10.18 1.98
N TRP A 43 13.57 9.50 2.96
CA TRP A 43 14.73 9.96 3.74
C TRP A 43 15.93 10.40 2.87
N PHE A 44 16.03 9.87 1.64
CA PHE A 44 17.05 10.25 0.66
C PHE A 44 16.69 11.52 -0.12
N PHE A 45 15.48 12.08 0.08
CA PHE A 45 15.04 13.27 -0.63
C PHE A 45 15.62 14.54 0.03
N PRO A 46 16.11 15.53 -0.73
CA PRO A 46 16.74 16.72 -0.16
C PRO A 46 15.89 17.46 0.86
N ILE A 47 14.56 17.50 0.68
CA ILE A 47 13.63 18.16 1.60
C ILE A 47 13.72 17.53 2.99
N PHE A 48 13.80 16.20 3.11
CA PHE A 48 13.98 15.56 4.41
C PHE A 48 15.30 15.98 5.06
N GLN A 49 16.40 15.99 4.32
CA GLN A 49 17.72 16.37 4.83
C GLN A 49 17.72 17.81 5.31
N TRP A 50 17.12 18.73 4.56
CA TRP A 50 17.02 20.14 4.95
C TRP A 50 16.15 20.37 6.20
N THR A 51 15.05 19.63 6.33
CA THR A 51 14.22 19.75 7.53
C THR A 51 14.90 19.24 8.79
N GLN A 52 15.84 18.30 8.69
CA GLN A 52 16.65 17.86 9.83
C GLN A 52 17.59 18.94 10.37
N LEU A 53 17.90 19.97 9.57
CA LEU A 53 18.67 21.14 10.03
C LEU A 53 17.84 22.11 10.87
N LEU A 54 16.49 22.01 10.81
CA LEU A 54 15.62 22.89 11.59
C LEU A 54 15.48 22.37 13.02
N PRO A 55 15.61 23.26 14.04
CA PRO A 55 15.36 22.90 15.41
C PRO A 55 13.92 22.38 15.56
N LEU A 56 13.69 21.37 16.37
CA LEU A 56 12.47 20.60 16.57
C LEU A 56 12.25 19.50 15.53
N PHE A 57 12.48 19.72 14.22
CA PHE A 57 12.32 18.70 13.19
C PHE A 57 13.34 17.55 13.31
N ASN A 58 14.53 17.82 13.79
CA ASN A 58 15.56 16.81 14.06
C ASN A 58 15.18 15.82 15.19
N ARG A 59 14.15 16.13 16.00
CA ARG A 59 13.61 15.24 17.03
C ARG A 59 12.61 14.22 16.47
N PHE A 60 12.05 14.46 15.29
CA PHE A 60 11.17 13.51 14.61
C PHE A 60 11.97 12.38 13.95
N ARG A 61 12.47 11.45 14.80
CA ARG A 61 13.26 10.28 14.34
C ARG A 61 12.45 9.26 13.54
N ALA A 62 11.12 9.29 13.62
CA ALA A 62 10.25 8.30 13.00
C ALA A 62 9.49 8.92 11.80
N PRO A 63 9.91 8.65 10.56
CA PRO A 63 9.25 9.18 9.36
C PRO A 63 7.82 8.63 9.17
N PHE A 64 7.37 7.70 10.02
CA PHE A 64 6.02 7.10 9.91
C PHE A 64 4.88 8.07 10.17
N HIS A 65 5.09 9.10 10.99
CA HIS A 65 4.06 10.10 11.29
C HIS A 65 3.64 10.91 10.05
N TRP A 66 4.55 11.10 9.11
CA TRP A 66 4.27 11.81 7.87
C TRP A 66 3.30 11.06 6.96
N TYR A 67 3.21 9.74 7.10
CA TYR A 67 2.19 8.96 6.37
C TYR A 67 0.78 9.36 6.76
N SER A 68 0.49 9.57 8.03
CA SER A 68 -0.84 9.97 8.48
C SER A 68 -1.29 11.27 7.81
N LEU A 69 -0.37 12.24 7.70
CA LEU A 69 -0.64 13.50 7.02
C LEU A 69 -0.83 13.31 5.51
N ALA A 70 -0.01 12.49 4.86
CA ALA A 70 -0.15 12.18 3.45
C ALA A 70 -1.50 11.49 3.14
N PHE A 71 -1.91 10.53 3.96
CA PHE A 71 -3.19 9.83 3.78
C PHE A 71 -4.39 10.71 4.09
N PHE A 72 -4.31 11.55 5.11
CA PHE A 72 -5.33 12.54 5.38
C PHE A 72 -5.52 13.48 4.18
N SER A 73 -4.42 13.98 3.61
CA SER A 73 -4.44 14.82 2.42
C SER A 73 -5.10 14.11 1.23
N LEU A 74 -4.75 12.83 0.99
CA LEU A 74 -5.37 12.03 -0.07
C LEU A 74 -6.87 11.81 0.19
N SER A 75 -7.29 11.63 1.43
CA SER A 75 -8.70 11.47 1.79
C SER A 75 -9.50 12.74 1.48
N VAL A 76 -8.96 13.89 1.83
CA VAL A 76 -9.57 15.19 1.51
C VAL A 76 -9.61 15.42 -0.01
N LEU A 77 -8.52 15.14 -0.71
CA LEU A 77 -8.48 15.22 -2.17
C LEU A 77 -9.49 14.28 -2.83
N SER A 78 -9.70 13.08 -2.26
CA SER A 78 -10.71 12.13 -2.76
C SER A 78 -12.13 12.70 -2.67
N ALA A 79 -12.46 13.40 -1.59
CA ALA A 79 -13.76 14.06 -1.44
C ALA A 79 -13.95 15.16 -2.50
N TYR A 80 -12.93 16.01 -2.70
CA TYR A 80 -12.97 17.00 -3.78
C TYR A 80 -13.08 16.35 -5.16
N GLY A 81 -12.36 15.24 -5.40
CA GLY A 81 -12.48 14.49 -6.66
C GLY A 81 -13.88 13.97 -6.91
N LEU A 82 -14.55 13.50 -5.87
CA LEU A 82 -15.92 13.03 -5.95
C LEU A 82 -16.90 14.17 -6.26
N ASP A 83 -16.72 15.35 -5.66
CA ASP A 83 -17.58 16.51 -5.91
C ASP A 83 -17.41 17.02 -7.34
N TYR A 84 -16.18 17.16 -7.81
CA TYR A 84 -15.90 17.71 -9.14
C TYR A 84 -16.12 16.76 -10.31
N ILE A 85 -16.20 15.46 -10.08
CA ILE A 85 -16.31 14.46 -11.17
C ILE A 85 -17.58 14.66 -11.99
N GLY A 86 -18.67 15.15 -11.38
CA GLY A 86 -19.92 15.48 -12.05
C GLY A 86 -19.75 16.57 -13.12
N GLU A 87 -18.97 17.61 -12.79
CA GLU A 87 -18.71 18.74 -13.68
C GLU A 87 -17.80 18.37 -14.86
N ILE A 88 -16.81 17.50 -14.62
CA ILE A 88 -15.79 17.16 -15.62
C ILE A 88 -16.14 15.94 -16.46
N LYS A 89 -17.24 15.23 -16.16
CA LYS A 89 -17.64 13.98 -16.82
C LYS A 89 -17.59 14.04 -18.35
N ASN A 90 -18.09 15.14 -18.94
CA ASN A 90 -18.15 15.31 -20.37
C ASN A 90 -16.85 15.84 -20.99
N SER A 91 -15.87 16.20 -20.18
CA SER A 91 -14.59 16.72 -20.65
C SER A 91 -13.79 15.64 -21.39
N ARG A 92 -13.07 16.07 -22.43
CA ARG A 92 -12.15 15.21 -23.18
C ARG A 92 -11.06 14.62 -22.28
N TRP A 93 -10.62 15.40 -21.30
CA TRP A 93 -9.62 15.00 -20.34
C TRP A 93 -10.10 13.81 -19.48
N PHE A 94 -11.33 13.89 -18.93
CA PHE A 94 -11.86 12.81 -18.09
C PHE A 94 -12.06 11.53 -18.89
N LYS A 95 -12.57 11.61 -20.12
CA LYS A 95 -12.71 10.43 -21.00
C LYS A 95 -11.35 9.78 -21.30
N ASN A 96 -10.33 10.59 -21.58
CA ASN A 96 -8.97 10.08 -21.78
C ASN A 96 -8.40 9.43 -20.51
N PHE A 97 -8.61 10.04 -19.33
CA PHE A 97 -8.22 9.46 -18.05
C PHE A 97 -8.86 8.09 -17.85
N VAL A 98 -10.15 7.94 -18.07
CA VAL A 98 -10.86 6.65 -17.95
C VAL A 98 -10.35 5.63 -18.97
N ASN A 99 -10.05 6.04 -20.21
CA ASN A 99 -9.44 5.15 -21.20
C ASN A 99 -8.06 4.67 -20.77
N ILE A 100 -7.23 5.55 -20.19
CA ILE A 100 -5.92 5.17 -19.63
C ILE A 100 -6.10 4.15 -18.49
N LEU A 101 -7.07 4.35 -17.60
CA LEU A 101 -7.40 3.38 -16.56
C LEU A 101 -7.82 2.02 -17.15
N GLY A 102 -8.59 2.03 -18.22
CA GLY A 102 -9.00 0.81 -18.94
C GLY A 102 -7.79 0.06 -19.53
N ILE A 103 -6.89 0.79 -20.20
CA ILE A 103 -5.64 0.21 -20.72
C ILE A 103 -4.80 -0.35 -19.58
N PHE A 104 -4.69 0.41 -18.47
CA PHE A 104 -3.96 -0.04 -17.27
C PHE A 104 -4.55 -1.33 -16.69
N ALA A 105 -5.88 -1.48 -16.65
CA ALA A 105 -6.53 -2.72 -16.22
C ALA A 105 -6.15 -3.89 -17.10
N VAL A 106 -6.24 -3.74 -18.43
CA VAL A 106 -5.88 -4.79 -19.39
C VAL A 106 -4.41 -5.17 -19.24
N LEU A 107 -3.52 -4.20 -19.18
CA LEU A 107 -2.08 -4.43 -18.98
C LEU A 107 -1.80 -5.16 -17.67
N ASN A 108 -2.46 -4.79 -16.58
CA ASN A 108 -2.30 -5.49 -15.29
C ASN A 108 -2.73 -6.97 -15.39
N ILE A 109 -3.86 -7.26 -16.04
CA ILE A 109 -4.29 -8.63 -16.26
C ILE A 109 -3.24 -9.40 -17.05
N LEU A 110 -2.79 -8.86 -18.19
CA LEU A 110 -1.81 -9.50 -19.06
C LEU A 110 -0.47 -9.73 -18.34
N ILE A 111 0.04 -8.72 -17.63
CA ILE A 111 1.29 -8.82 -16.87
C ILE A 111 1.16 -9.88 -15.77
N THR A 112 0.03 -9.91 -15.06
CA THR A 112 -0.19 -10.89 -13.99
C THR A 112 -0.23 -12.32 -14.54
N ILE A 113 -0.93 -12.54 -15.64
CA ILE A 113 -0.97 -13.85 -16.30
C ILE A 113 0.43 -14.23 -16.80
N ALA A 114 1.10 -13.33 -17.51
CA ALA A 114 2.45 -13.57 -18.05
C ALA A 114 3.46 -13.86 -16.93
N ALA A 115 3.41 -13.12 -15.83
CA ALA A 115 4.29 -13.35 -14.67
C ALA A 115 4.06 -14.72 -14.02
N ASN A 116 2.81 -15.12 -13.82
CA ASN A 116 2.48 -16.44 -13.26
C ASN A 116 2.95 -17.58 -14.20
N LEU A 117 2.76 -17.43 -15.51
CA LEU A 117 3.26 -18.39 -16.48
C LEU A 117 4.79 -18.43 -16.52
N ALA A 118 5.44 -17.27 -16.58
CA ALA A 118 6.88 -17.18 -16.63
C ALA A 118 7.53 -17.84 -15.40
N VAL A 119 6.99 -17.58 -14.22
CA VAL A 119 7.50 -18.22 -12.98
C VAL A 119 7.31 -19.74 -13.04
N LYS A 120 6.18 -20.23 -13.54
CA LYS A 120 5.93 -21.67 -13.67
C LYS A 120 6.93 -22.35 -14.62
N PHE A 121 7.18 -21.73 -15.78
CA PHE A 121 8.04 -22.33 -16.82
C PHE A 121 9.53 -22.10 -16.58
N PHE A 122 9.91 -20.95 -16.05
CA PHE A 122 11.31 -20.54 -15.91
C PHE A 122 11.83 -20.55 -14.46
N ARG A 123 11.13 -21.19 -13.52
CA ARG A 123 11.50 -21.24 -12.09
C ARG A 123 12.97 -21.63 -11.89
N GLY A 124 13.41 -22.71 -12.55
CA GLY A 124 14.79 -23.21 -12.42
C GLY A 124 15.82 -22.21 -12.95
N ASN A 125 15.54 -21.59 -14.09
CA ASN A 125 16.45 -20.61 -14.70
C ASN A 125 16.56 -19.35 -13.83
N ILE A 126 15.47 -18.88 -13.28
CA ILE A 126 15.44 -17.70 -12.39
C ILE A 126 16.23 -17.98 -11.11
N LEU A 127 15.99 -19.13 -10.46
CA LEU A 127 16.73 -19.52 -9.26
C LEU A 127 18.24 -19.69 -9.53
N ASN A 128 18.59 -20.34 -10.64
CA ASN A 128 19.99 -20.53 -11.03
C ASN A 128 20.69 -19.17 -11.32
N ALA A 129 19.97 -18.22 -11.92
CA ALA A 129 20.49 -16.88 -12.13
C ALA A 129 20.68 -16.14 -10.80
N ALA A 130 19.72 -16.25 -9.87
CA ALA A 130 19.80 -15.65 -8.55
C ALA A 130 20.96 -16.25 -7.73
N PHE A 131 21.16 -17.57 -7.77
CA PHE A 131 22.29 -18.24 -7.10
C PHE A 131 23.63 -17.78 -7.66
N ARG A 132 23.76 -17.74 -8.98
CA ARG A 132 24.99 -17.21 -9.64
C ARG A 132 25.28 -15.78 -9.22
N TYR A 133 24.28 -14.92 -9.27
CA TYR A 133 24.43 -13.51 -8.87
C TYR A 133 24.85 -13.37 -7.42
N PHE A 134 24.22 -14.12 -6.51
CA PHE A 134 24.58 -14.11 -5.09
C PHE A 134 26.00 -14.62 -4.87
N ASN A 135 26.35 -15.74 -5.48
CA ASN A 135 27.68 -16.35 -5.32
C ASN A 135 28.80 -15.43 -5.79
N ASN A 136 28.59 -14.73 -6.92
CA ASN A 136 29.61 -13.87 -7.50
C ASN A 136 29.79 -12.53 -6.75
N ASN A 137 28.70 -12.00 -6.17
CA ASN A 137 28.75 -10.63 -5.65
C ASN A 137 28.68 -10.55 -4.11
N PHE A 138 28.05 -11.53 -3.45
CA PHE A 138 27.76 -11.41 -2.03
C PHE A 138 28.34 -12.53 -1.16
N TYR A 139 28.56 -13.74 -1.68
CA TYR A 139 28.98 -14.85 -0.87
C TYR A 139 30.35 -14.64 -0.21
N SER A 140 31.29 -13.99 -0.90
CA SER A 140 32.62 -13.67 -0.35
C SER A 140 32.56 -12.78 0.89
N ALA A 141 31.58 -11.86 0.94
CA ALA A 141 31.34 -10.96 2.07
C ALA A 141 30.51 -11.63 3.18
N ALA A 142 29.63 -12.58 2.79
CA ALA A 142 28.67 -13.21 3.72
C ALA A 142 29.20 -14.45 4.46
N LYS A 143 30.28 -15.03 4.10
CA LYS A 143 30.96 -16.31 4.55
C LYS A 143 30.67 -16.89 5.98
N LYS A 144 29.58 -16.47 6.62
CA LYS A 144 29.22 -16.90 7.98
C LYS A 144 28.61 -18.31 8.02
N TYR A 145 27.94 -18.71 6.93
CA TYR A 145 27.26 -20.00 6.81
C TYR A 145 27.62 -20.70 5.50
N PRO A 146 27.40 -22.03 5.39
CA PRO A 146 27.56 -22.76 4.13
C PRO A 146 26.71 -22.19 3.01
N ILE A 147 27.14 -22.34 1.75
CA ILE A 147 26.46 -21.80 0.58
C ILE A 147 25.02 -22.30 0.45
N ASP A 148 24.78 -23.57 0.81
CA ASP A 148 23.47 -24.21 0.74
C ASP A 148 22.45 -23.54 1.67
N TYR A 149 22.88 -23.01 2.81
CA TYR A 149 22.04 -22.23 3.70
C TYR A 149 21.47 -20.98 3.01
N TYR A 150 22.33 -20.26 2.28
CA TYR A 150 21.92 -19.05 1.55
C TYR A 150 21.05 -19.39 0.33
N HIS A 151 21.34 -20.48 -0.38
CA HIS A 151 20.50 -20.98 -1.47
C HIS A 151 19.11 -21.36 -0.95
N GLY A 152 19.04 -21.98 0.24
CA GLY A 152 17.77 -22.27 0.91
C GLY A 152 16.95 -21.01 1.21
N ILE A 153 17.60 -19.95 1.74
CA ILE A 153 16.93 -18.66 1.97
C ILE A 153 16.42 -18.04 0.66
N ILE A 154 17.26 -18.00 -0.38
CA ILE A 154 16.90 -17.45 -1.70
C ILE A 154 15.67 -18.19 -2.26
N THR A 155 15.68 -19.52 -2.19
CA THR A 155 14.56 -20.35 -2.64
C THR A 155 13.30 -20.06 -1.84
N GLN A 156 13.41 -19.97 -0.51
CA GLN A 156 12.27 -19.67 0.36
C GLN A 156 11.67 -18.28 0.10
N VAL A 157 12.54 -17.28 -0.07
CA VAL A 157 12.11 -15.89 -0.40
C VAL A 157 11.43 -15.87 -1.76
N PHE A 158 12.02 -16.54 -2.75
CA PHE A 158 11.45 -16.66 -4.08
C PHE A 158 10.04 -17.31 -4.03
N ASP A 159 9.92 -18.47 -3.40
CA ASP A 159 8.65 -19.21 -3.32
C ASP A 159 7.57 -18.41 -2.56
N LYS A 160 7.92 -17.72 -1.48
CA LYS A 160 7.02 -16.83 -0.76
C LYS A 160 6.59 -15.63 -1.63
N SER A 161 7.51 -15.05 -2.38
CA SER A 161 7.21 -13.94 -3.29
C SER A 161 6.25 -14.39 -4.39
N VAL A 162 6.51 -15.52 -5.01
CA VAL A 162 5.63 -16.12 -6.04
C VAL A 162 4.24 -16.42 -5.48
N ALA A 163 4.18 -17.03 -4.29
CA ALA A 163 2.91 -17.32 -3.63
C ALA A 163 2.11 -16.04 -3.35
N SER A 164 2.78 -14.92 -3.05
CA SER A 164 2.12 -13.63 -2.80
C SER A 164 1.44 -13.02 -4.03
N PHE A 165 1.94 -13.28 -5.24
CA PHE A 165 1.37 -12.82 -6.51
C PHE A 165 0.55 -13.89 -7.24
N SER A 166 0.35 -15.05 -6.62
CA SER A 166 -0.44 -16.13 -7.20
C SER A 166 -1.93 -15.81 -7.16
N PHE A 167 -2.67 -16.20 -8.20
CA PHE A 167 -4.14 -16.19 -8.20
C PHE A 167 -4.77 -17.09 -7.14
N LEU A 168 -3.99 -17.96 -6.48
CA LEU A 168 -4.45 -18.75 -5.33
C LEU A 168 -4.35 -17.97 -4.01
N ASN A 169 -3.68 -16.83 -4.00
CA ASN A 169 -3.56 -15.99 -2.82
C ASN A 169 -4.81 -15.11 -2.68
N TYR A 170 -5.58 -15.34 -1.62
CA TYR A 170 -6.80 -14.59 -1.33
C TYR A 170 -6.56 -13.07 -1.23
N GLN A 171 -5.49 -12.64 -0.56
CA GLN A 171 -5.20 -11.21 -0.38
C GLN A 171 -4.86 -10.54 -1.72
N PHE A 172 -4.13 -11.24 -2.60
CA PHE A 172 -3.85 -10.78 -3.93
C PHE A 172 -5.14 -10.69 -4.77
N LEU A 173 -5.96 -11.74 -4.77
CA LEU A 173 -7.23 -11.76 -5.50
C LEU A 173 -8.16 -10.63 -5.08
N VAL A 174 -8.33 -10.43 -3.77
CA VAL A 174 -9.19 -9.36 -3.24
C VAL A 174 -8.69 -8.01 -3.72
N SER A 175 -7.40 -7.72 -3.53
CA SER A 175 -6.82 -6.42 -3.93
C SER A 175 -6.95 -6.20 -5.44
N PHE A 176 -6.64 -7.21 -6.24
CA PHE A 176 -6.73 -7.16 -7.70
C PHE A 176 -8.16 -6.95 -8.19
N SER A 177 -9.13 -7.66 -7.59
CA SER A 177 -10.56 -7.50 -7.92
C SER A 177 -11.05 -6.08 -7.64
N PHE A 178 -10.65 -5.47 -6.52
CA PHE A 178 -11.04 -4.09 -6.20
C PHE A 178 -10.45 -3.07 -7.17
N VAL A 179 -9.24 -3.30 -7.70
CA VAL A 179 -8.68 -2.46 -8.77
C VAL A 179 -9.57 -2.53 -10.01
N LEU A 180 -9.92 -3.74 -10.44
CA LEU A 180 -10.76 -3.94 -11.64
C LEU A 180 -12.18 -3.38 -11.46
N ILE A 181 -12.82 -3.64 -10.31
CA ILE A 181 -14.15 -3.10 -10.00
C ILE A 181 -14.12 -1.58 -9.94
N GLY A 182 -13.10 -0.99 -9.32
CA GLY A 182 -12.91 0.45 -9.28
C GLY A 182 -12.85 1.05 -10.69
N ILE A 183 -12.02 0.50 -11.56
CA ILE A 183 -11.89 0.95 -12.95
C ILE A 183 -13.21 0.77 -13.71
N LEU A 184 -13.88 -0.37 -13.54
CA LEU A 184 -15.16 -0.66 -14.19
C LEU A 184 -16.22 0.42 -13.86
N ILE A 185 -16.31 0.84 -12.60
CA ILE A 185 -17.28 1.88 -12.18
C ILE A 185 -16.99 3.19 -12.87
N PHE A 186 -15.73 3.60 -13.00
CA PHE A 186 -15.36 4.80 -13.74
C PHE A 186 -15.72 4.70 -15.23
N ILE A 187 -15.53 3.52 -15.86
CA ILE A 187 -15.94 3.27 -17.24
C ILE A 187 -17.45 3.37 -17.39
N LEU A 188 -18.22 2.70 -16.53
CA LEU A 188 -19.69 2.73 -16.57
C LEU A 188 -20.22 4.17 -16.39
N TYR A 189 -19.62 4.94 -15.50
CA TYR A 189 -19.98 6.33 -15.30
C TYR A 189 -19.63 7.21 -16.50
N SER A 190 -18.43 7.08 -17.04
CA SER A 190 -17.97 7.83 -18.22
C SER A 190 -18.82 7.56 -19.45
N ARG A 191 -19.34 6.33 -19.59
CA ARG A 191 -20.19 5.90 -20.73
C ARG A 191 -21.70 6.13 -20.50
N ASN A 192 -22.09 6.81 -19.41
CA ASN A 192 -23.48 7.11 -19.04
C ASN A 192 -24.35 5.89 -18.71
N TYR A 193 -23.78 4.71 -18.42
CA TYR A 193 -24.54 3.55 -17.93
C TYR A 193 -25.08 3.72 -16.51
N ILE A 194 -24.40 4.55 -15.70
CA ILE A 194 -24.85 4.92 -14.36
C ILE A 194 -24.87 6.45 -14.20
N ASN A 195 -25.85 6.94 -13.44
CA ASN A 195 -25.97 8.35 -13.11
C ASN A 195 -25.01 8.73 -11.96
N PHE A 196 -24.89 10.04 -11.69
CA PHE A 196 -23.95 10.56 -10.68
C PHE A 196 -24.24 10.05 -9.26
N GLU A 197 -25.52 9.97 -8.87
CA GLU A 197 -25.90 9.50 -7.55
C GLU A 197 -25.57 8.02 -7.33
N ARG A 198 -25.82 7.17 -8.35
CA ARG A 198 -25.43 5.76 -8.31
C ARG A 198 -23.91 5.60 -8.30
N PHE A 199 -23.20 6.44 -9.06
CA PHE A 199 -21.74 6.44 -9.04
C PHE A 199 -21.21 6.77 -7.64
N LYS A 200 -21.70 7.85 -7.00
CA LYS A 200 -21.31 8.22 -5.63
C LYS A 200 -21.56 7.09 -4.64
N PHE A 201 -22.75 6.52 -4.67
CA PHE A 201 -23.12 5.42 -3.77
C PHE A 201 -22.19 4.21 -3.96
N LEU A 202 -21.98 3.77 -5.19
CA LEU A 202 -21.08 2.66 -5.49
C LEU A 202 -19.63 2.96 -5.11
N ALA A 203 -19.13 4.14 -5.42
CA ALA A 203 -17.77 4.54 -5.09
C ALA A 203 -17.49 4.51 -3.58
N VAL A 204 -18.42 5.06 -2.78
CA VAL A 204 -18.29 5.07 -1.32
C VAL A 204 -18.45 3.65 -0.74
N SER A 205 -19.48 2.90 -1.18
CA SER A 205 -19.72 1.54 -0.68
C SER A 205 -18.56 0.60 -0.95
N ILE A 206 -17.99 0.67 -2.16
CA ILE A 206 -16.85 -0.18 -2.53
C ILE A 206 -15.57 0.28 -1.82
N ALA A 207 -15.37 1.59 -1.61
CA ALA A 207 -14.24 2.08 -0.84
C ALA A 207 -14.30 1.55 0.61
N ILE A 208 -15.45 1.59 1.26
CA ILE A 208 -15.65 1.04 2.61
C ILE A 208 -15.40 -0.47 2.61
N LEU A 209 -16.02 -1.21 1.69
CA LEU A 209 -15.84 -2.66 1.60
C LEU A 209 -14.39 -3.05 1.36
N ASN A 210 -13.71 -2.34 0.48
CA ASN A 210 -12.29 -2.53 0.18
C ASN A 210 -11.42 -2.32 1.43
N LEU A 211 -11.66 -1.24 2.18
CA LEU A 211 -10.96 -0.99 3.44
C LEU A 211 -11.21 -2.11 4.45
N VAL A 212 -12.46 -2.49 4.68
CA VAL A 212 -12.82 -3.54 5.65
C VAL A 212 -12.15 -4.87 5.30
N LEU A 213 -12.24 -5.33 4.05
CA LEU A 213 -11.70 -6.64 3.64
C LEU A 213 -10.16 -6.67 3.66
N ILE A 214 -9.50 -5.58 3.29
CA ILE A 214 -8.04 -5.52 3.38
C ILE A 214 -7.59 -5.46 4.84
N TRP A 215 -8.28 -4.69 5.70
CA TRP A 215 -7.92 -4.56 7.09
C TRP A 215 -8.11 -5.85 7.88
N GLN A 216 -9.11 -6.66 7.58
CA GLN A 216 -9.30 -7.97 8.23
C GLN A 216 -8.06 -8.87 8.13
N GLY A 217 -7.30 -8.78 7.04
CA GLY A 217 -6.06 -9.55 6.86
C GLY A 217 -4.86 -9.06 7.72
N TYR A 218 -4.96 -7.85 8.30
CA TYR A 218 -3.88 -7.27 9.13
C TYR A 218 -4.15 -7.33 10.63
N TYR A 219 -5.40 -7.48 11.05
CA TYR A 219 -5.73 -7.65 12.46
C TYR A 219 -5.72 -9.13 12.82
N ASN A 220 -4.60 -9.60 13.35
CA ASN A 220 -4.59 -10.83 14.12
C ASN A 220 -5.23 -10.53 15.48
N PHE A 221 -6.49 -10.89 15.64
CA PHE A 221 -7.11 -10.86 16.95
C PHE A 221 -6.37 -11.84 17.85
N THR A 222 -5.66 -11.30 18.82
CA THR A 222 -4.99 -12.14 19.83
C THR A 222 -6.08 -12.76 20.69
N PRO A 223 -6.12 -14.09 20.86
CA PRO A 223 -7.05 -14.74 21.75
C PRO A 223 -7.04 -14.06 23.13
N LYS A 224 -8.22 -13.88 23.72
CA LYS A 224 -8.35 -13.19 25.01
C LYS A 224 -7.47 -13.82 26.11
N GLU A 225 -7.28 -15.13 26.02
CA GLU A 225 -6.45 -15.91 26.95
C GLU A 225 -4.99 -15.47 26.93
N LEU A 226 -4.45 -15.10 25.75
CA LEU A 226 -3.07 -14.60 25.64
C LEU A 226 -2.89 -13.18 26.19
N ILE A 227 -4.01 -12.45 26.34
CA ILE A 227 -3.98 -11.09 26.91
C ILE A 227 -4.20 -11.16 28.42
N THR A 228 -5.03 -12.10 28.89
CA THR A 228 -5.42 -12.22 30.31
C THR A 228 -4.44 -13.05 31.13
N VAL A 229 -3.70 -13.96 30.49
CA VAL A 229 -2.65 -14.73 31.17
C VAL A 229 -1.35 -13.93 31.15
N PRO A 230 -0.86 -13.46 32.29
CA PRO A 230 0.37 -12.68 32.32
C PRO A 230 1.55 -13.54 31.81
N PRO A 231 2.47 -12.96 31.01
CA PRO A 231 3.67 -13.66 30.57
C PRO A 231 4.44 -14.27 31.75
N LYS A 232 5.15 -15.38 31.52
CA LYS A 232 5.92 -16.06 32.56
C LYS A 232 6.85 -15.14 33.35
N THR A 233 7.43 -14.15 32.67
CA THR A 233 8.27 -13.11 33.29
C THR A 233 7.49 -12.25 34.28
N VAL A 234 6.25 -11.89 33.95
CA VAL A 234 5.37 -11.12 34.83
C VAL A 234 4.92 -11.97 36.02
N GLN A 235 4.56 -13.24 35.78
CA GLN A 235 4.23 -14.20 36.84
C GLN A 235 5.42 -14.40 37.81
N PHE A 236 6.64 -14.50 37.28
CA PHE A 236 7.85 -14.57 38.07
C PHE A 236 8.06 -13.34 38.93
N ILE A 237 7.89 -12.13 38.34
CA ILE A 237 8.01 -10.85 39.08
C ILE A 237 6.94 -10.77 40.17
N GLN A 238 5.70 -11.17 39.86
CA GLN A 238 4.58 -11.17 40.82
C GLN A 238 4.76 -12.16 41.97
N SER A 239 5.52 -13.26 41.74
CA SER A 239 5.82 -14.23 42.74
C SER A 239 6.94 -13.80 43.71
N GLN A 240 7.67 -12.73 43.43
CA GLN A 240 8.74 -12.24 44.29
C GLN A 240 8.18 -11.47 45.49
N PRO A 241 8.75 -11.65 46.70
CA PRO A 241 8.40 -10.85 47.84
C PRO A 241 8.72 -9.37 47.55
N ASN A 242 7.76 -8.49 47.76
CA ASN A 242 7.84 -7.05 47.47
C ASN A 242 7.66 -6.67 45.96
N PHE A 243 6.96 -7.49 45.14
CA PHE A 243 6.75 -7.17 43.73
C PHE A 243 6.11 -5.78 43.53
N GLU A 244 5.33 -5.28 44.49
CA GLU A 244 4.70 -3.96 44.47
C GLU A 244 5.72 -2.78 44.36
N LYS A 245 7.00 -3.03 44.69
CA LYS A 245 8.08 -2.06 44.54
C LYS A 245 8.65 -2.00 43.11
N PHE A 246 8.34 -2.97 42.27
CA PHE A 246 8.76 -2.97 40.88
C PHE A 246 7.71 -2.19 40.06
N ARG A 247 8.10 -1.03 39.52
CA ARG A 247 7.30 -0.36 38.49
C ARG A 247 7.41 -1.17 37.19
N VAL A 248 6.31 -1.78 36.80
CA VAL A 248 6.15 -2.40 35.47
C VAL A 248 5.71 -1.35 34.47
#